data_98dd86da6793f08ed6d96d6eea7514b6
#
_entry.id   98dd86da6793f08ed6d96d6eea7514b6
#
_cell.length_a   1.000
_cell.length_b   1.000
_cell.length_c   1.000
_cell.angle_alpha   90.00
_cell.angle_beta   90.00
_cell.angle_gamma   90.00
#
_symmetry.space_group_name_H-M   'P 1'
#
loop_
_entity.id
_entity.type
_entity.pdbx_description
1 polymer ?
#
loop_
_entity_poly.entity_id
_entity_poly.type
_entity_poly.pdbx_seq_one_letter_code
_entity_poly.pdbx_strand_id
1 'polypeptide(L)'
;EGAIAAPTAGLHFSKNTLEKIKEHGTEIGFVTLHTGMGTFLPIKTDDIQKHHMHKEYYECPREIIQKIEKTKEHKNRVIAVGSTSCRVLESVAMNNQILQTSGWTNLFIYPPYNFKYVDVLVTNFHLPKTTLLVLVCAFAGRESVLNAYEIAKNKGYRFFSYGDCMMII
;
A
#
# COMPACT_ATOMS: atom_id res chain seq x y z
N GLU A 1 -20.50 -3.29 0.31
CA GLU A 1 -20.39 -4.75 0.07
C GLU A 1 -19.38 -5.01 -1.03
N GLY A 2 -18.27 -5.69 -0.74
CA GLY A 2 -17.28 -6.00 -1.78
C GLY A 2 -15.84 -6.20 -1.32
N ALA A 3 -15.43 -5.73 -0.15
CA ALA A 3 -14.10 -5.98 0.38
C ALA A 3 -14.17 -6.89 1.63
N ILE A 4 -13.23 -7.84 1.70
CA ILE A 4 -13.17 -8.80 2.85
C ILE A 4 -12.38 -8.21 4.02
N ALA A 5 -11.58 -7.17 3.79
CA ALA A 5 -10.76 -6.56 4.82
C ALA A 5 -10.97 -5.05 4.94
N ALA A 6 -10.90 -4.57 6.18
CA ALA A 6 -10.89 -3.15 6.48
C ALA A 6 -9.50 -2.53 6.17
N PRO A 7 -9.43 -1.23 5.84
CA PRO A 7 -8.17 -0.51 5.61
C PRO A 7 -7.45 -0.23 6.94
N THR A 8 -6.88 -1.27 7.55
CA THR A 8 -6.36 -1.22 8.93
C THR A 8 -5.27 -0.19 9.15
N ALA A 9 -4.39 0.05 8.18
CA ALA A 9 -3.41 1.12 8.27
C ALA A 9 -4.06 2.51 8.35
N GLY A 10 -5.18 2.72 7.65
CA GLY A 10 -5.95 3.96 7.71
C GLY A 10 -6.60 4.21 9.08
N LEU A 11 -6.91 3.15 9.83
CA LEU A 11 -7.52 3.26 11.15
C LEU A 11 -6.58 3.86 12.22
N HIS A 12 -5.28 3.92 11.96
CA HIS A 12 -4.33 4.65 12.80
C HIS A 12 -4.50 6.17 12.74
N PHE A 13 -5.20 6.67 11.74
CA PHE A 13 -5.42 8.10 11.54
C PHE A 13 -6.79 8.52 12.08
N SER A 14 -6.81 9.11 13.25
CA SER A 14 -8.02 9.72 13.80
C SER A 14 -8.44 10.97 13.00
N LYS A 15 -9.70 11.40 13.13
CA LYS A 15 -10.17 12.65 12.52
C LYS A 15 -9.26 13.84 12.89
N ASN A 16 -8.91 13.96 14.17
CA ASN A 16 -8.01 15.02 14.66
C ASN A 16 -6.61 14.92 14.02
N THR A 17 -6.09 13.70 13.83
CA THR A 17 -4.81 13.50 13.12
C THR A 17 -4.89 13.98 11.67
N LEU A 18 -5.98 13.63 10.97
CA LEU A 18 -6.18 14.06 9.58
C LEU A 18 -6.36 15.60 9.47
N GLU A 19 -7.04 16.22 10.42
CA GLU A 19 -7.18 17.68 10.49
C GLU A 19 -5.82 18.36 10.66
N LYS A 20 -5.02 17.92 11.62
CA LYS A 20 -3.66 18.43 11.83
C LYS A 20 -2.75 18.26 10.59
N ILE A 21 -2.84 17.15 9.89
CA ILE A 21 -2.09 16.92 8.65
C ILE A 21 -2.48 17.97 7.60
N LYS A 22 -3.78 18.27 7.46
CA LYS A 22 -4.27 19.31 6.54
C LYS A 22 -3.83 20.70 6.94
N GLU A 23 -3.86 21.03 8.24
CA GLU A 23 -3.40 22.32 8.78
C GLU A 23 -1.91 22.58 8.47
N HIS A 24 -1.11 21.50 8.36
CA HIS A 24 0.30 21.59 7.93
C HIS A 24 0.47 21.62 6.40
N GLY A 25 -0.61 21.79 5.65
CA GLY A 25 -0.57 21.95 4.20
C GLY A 25 -0.47 20.64 3.39
N THR A 26 -0.63 19.48 4.03
CA THR A 26 -0.63 18.21 3.33
C THR A 26 -2.02 17.89 2.79
N GLU A 27 -2.12 17.62 1.48
CA GLU A 27 -3.37 17.19 0.87
C GLU A 27 -3.67 15.74 1.19
N ILE A 28 -4.95 15.42 1.41
CA ILE A 28 -5.41 14.06 1.70
C ILE A 28 -6.38 13.63 0.59
N GLY A 29 -6.20 12.42 0.10
CA GLY A 29 -7.07 11.79 -0.87
C GLY A 29 -7.44 10.36 -0.47
N PHE A 30 -8.55 9.87 -1.04
CA PHE A 30 -9.05 8.52 -0.76
C PHE A 30 -9.16 7.74 -2.06
N VAL A 31 -8.76 6.47 -1.99
CA VAL A 31 -8.90 5.49 -3.07
C VAL A 31 -9.60 4.25 -2.54
N THR A 32 -10.21 3.46 -3.42
CA THR A 32 -10.89 2.23 -3.06
C THR A 32 -10.22 1.03 -3.71
N LEU A 33 -10.05 -0.05 -2.95
CA LEU A 33 -9.70 -1.36 -3.47
C LEU A 33 -10.63 -2.40 -2.84
N HIS A 34 -11.37 -3.12 -3.67
CA HIS A 34 -12.19 -4.24 -3.23
C HIS A 34 -11.32 -5.48 -3.08
N THR A 35 -10.71 -5.60 -1.90
CA THR A 35 -9.80 -6.71 -1.59
C THR A 35 -10.54 -8.03 -1.48
N GLY A 36 -10.09 -9.01 -2.27
CA GLY A 36 -10.58 -10.39 -2.20
C GLY A 36 -9.79 -11.26 -1.23
N MET A 37 -10.29 -12.48 -0.95
CA MET A 37 -9.59 -13.46 -0.08
C MET A 37 -8.17 -13.77 -0.55
N GLY A 38 -7.93 -13.74 -1.86
CA GLY A 38 -6.62 -14.09 -2.43
C GLY A 38 -5.45 -13.25 -1.93
N THR A 39 -5.68 -11.98 -1.57
CA THR A 39 -4.64 -11.09 -1.06
C THR A 39 -4.10 -11.52 0.31
N PHE A 40 -4.89 -12.21 1.11
CA PHE A 40 -4.53 -12.66 2.46
C PHE A 40 -4.08 -14.13 2.50
N LEU A 41 -4.24 -14.86 1.41
CA LEU A 41 -3.78 -16.25 1.34
C LEU A 41 -2.24 -16.31 1.30
N PRO A 42 -1.64 -17.30 1.98
CA PRO A 42 -0.21 -17.53 1.87
C PRO A 42 0.20 -17.87 0.44
N ILE A 43 1.35 -17.37 0.03
CA ILE A 43 2.00 -17.78 -1.23
C ILE A 43 2.37 -19.25 -1.10
N LYS A 44 1.86 -20.07 -2.04
CA LYS A 44 2.06 -21.53 -2.05
C LYS A 44 3.15 -21.99 -3.02
N THR A 45 3.66 -21.09 -3.85
CA THR A 45 4.69 -21.38 -4.85
C THR A 45 6.08 -21.16 -4.24
N ASP A 46 7.03 -22.05 -4.55
CA ASP A 46 8.44 -21.86 -4.15
C ASP A 46 9.10 -20.71 -4.93
N ASP A 47 8.65 -20.50 -6.16
CA ASP A 47 9.07 -19.37 -7.00
C ASP A 47 8.00 -18.30 -6.96
N ILE A 48 8.35 -17.14 -6.42
CA ILE A 48 7.46 -16.00 -6.26
C ILE A 48 6.90 -15.48 -7.59
N GLN A 49 7.67 -15.60 -8.68
CA GLN A 49 7.27 -15.15 -10.02
C GLN A 49 6.11 -15.99 -10.58
N LYS A 50 5.91 -17.19 -10.06
CA LYS A 50 4.81 -18.09 -10.44
C LYS A 50 3.54 -17.85 -9.64
N HIS A 51 3.57 -16.94 -8.67
CA HIS A 51 2.38 -16.61 -7.91
C HIS A 51 1.40 -15.79 -8.73
N HIS A 52 0.15 -16.23 -8.79
CA HIS A 52 -0.93 -15.54 -9.50
C HIS A 52 -1.76 -14.71 -8.53
N MET A 53 -1.69 -13.37 -8.67
CA MET A 53 -2.56 -12.47 -7.95
C MET A 53 -3.99 -12.54 -8.51
N HIS A 54 -4.97 -12.63 -7.62
CA HIS A 54 -6.37 -12.48 -7.99
C HIS A 54 -6.65 -11.04 -8.44
N LYS A 55 -7.57 -10.91 -9.40
CA LYS A 55 -8.04 -9.59 -9.83
C LYS A 55 -8.89 -8.96 -8.74
N GLU A 56 -8.63 -7.69 -8.46
CA GLU A 56 -9.36 -6.87 -7.51
C GLU A 56 -9.79 -5.57 -8.19
N TYR A 57 -11.02 -5.15 -7.93
CA TYR A 57 -11.54 -3.91 -8.50
C TYR A 57 -11.06 -2.71 -7.69
N TYR A 58 -10.59 -1.67 -8.37
CA TYR A 58 -10.15 -0.43 -7.73
C TYR A 58 -10.86 0.79 -8.29
N GLU A 59 -10.92 1.84 -7.47
CA GLU A 59 -11.34 3.18 -7.85
C GLU A 59 -10.32 4.20 -7.34
N CYS A 60 -9.89 5.09 -8.23
CA CYS A 60 -9.04 6.21 -7.94
C CYS A 60 -9.64 7.46 -8.62
N PRO A 61 -10.29 8.36 -7.87
CA PRO A 61 -10.92 9.55 -8.46
C PRO A 61 -9.93 10.36 -9.28
N ARG A 62 -10.38 10.92 -10.40
CA ARG A 62 -9.53 11.70 -11.32
C ARG A 62 -8.82 12.85 -10.62
N GLU A 63 -9.49 13.50 -9.70
CA GLU A 63 -8.91 14.58 -8.89
C GLU A 63 -7.70 14.11 -8.06
N ILE A 64 -7.73 12.86 -7.57
CA ILE A 64 -6.61 12.29 -6.81
C ILE A 64 -5.42 12.01 -7.73
N ILE A 65 -5.68 11.49 -8.93
CA ILE A 65 -4.62 11.27 -9.93
C ILE A 65 -3.94 12.61 -10.29
N GLN A 66 -4.73 13.65 -10.55
CA GLN A 66 -4.21 14.99 -10.86
C GLN A 66 -3.39 15.57 -9.71
N LYS A 67 -3.82 15.39 -8.46
CA LYS A 67 -3.06 15.82 -7.27
C LYS A 67 -1.73 15.06 -7.15
N ILE A 68 -1.71 13.77 -7.41
CA ILE A 68 -0.49 12.96 -7.38
C ILE A 68 0.49 13.45 -8.45
N GLU A 69 0.03 13.66 -9.68
CA GLU A 69 0.89 14.14 -10.76
C GLU A 69 1.49 15.52 -10.44
N LYS A 70 0.65 16.47 -9.98
CA LYS A 70 1.12 17.76 -9.52
C LYS A 70 2.14 17.65 -8.38
N THR A 71 1.92 16.73 -7.45
CA THR A 71 2.85 16.45 -6.35
C THR A 71 4.20 15.97 -6.87
N LYS A 72 4.20 15.07 -7.85
CA LYS A 72 5.43 14.56 -8.48
C LYS A 72 6.14 15.62 -9.31
N GLU A 73 5.42 16.44 -10.07
CA GLU A 73 5.97 17.57 -10.81
C GLU A 73 6.74 18.56 -9.91
N HIS A 74 6.19 18.81 -8.71
CA HIS A 74 6.85 19.68 -7.71
C HIS A 74 7.92 18.95 -6.87
N LYS A 75 8.27 17.69 -7.22
CA LYS A 75 9.23 16.84 -6.49
C LYS A 75 8.87 16.64 -5.02
N ASN A 76 7.60 16.75 -4.68
CA ASN A 76 7.07 16.42 -3.38
C ASN A 76 6.76 14.92 -3.28
N ARG A 77 6.49 14.43 -2.06
CA ARG A 77 6.31 13.00 -1.78
C ARG A 77 4.84 12.62 -1.74
N VAL A 78 4.53 11.48 -2.33
CA VAL A 78 3.24 10.81 -2.24
C VAL A 78 3.33 9.72 -1.17
N ILE A 79 2.49 9.83 -0.16
CA ILE A 79 2.44 8.91 0.98
C ILE A 79 1.25 8.00 0.83
N ALA A 80 1.48 6.70 0.63
CA ALA A 80 0.42 5.70 0.64
C ALA A 80 0.17 5.20 2.07
N VAL A 81 -1.06 5.29 2.54
CA VAL A 81 -1.50 4.71 3.80
C VAL A 81 -2.25 3.42 3.52
N GLY A 82 -1.58 2.30 3.77
CA GLY A 82 -2.01 0.94 3.45
C GLY A 82 -1.38 0.38 2.17
N SER A 83 -1.04 -0.90 2.22
CA SER A 83 -0.60 -1.67 1.04
C SER A 83 -1.65 -1.69 -0.06
N THR A 84 -2.94 -1.61 0.30
CA THR A 84 -4.07 -1.47 -0.63
C THR A 84 -4.00 -0.15 -1.41
N SER A 85 -3.81 0.98 -0.72
CA SER A 85 -3.63 2.28 -1.37
C SER A 85 -2.39 2.29 -2.28
N CYS A 86 -1.29 1.72 -1.82
CA CYS A 86 -0.07 1.57 -2.62
C CYS A 86 -0.35 0.81 -3.93
N ARG A 87 -1.04 -0.33 -3.86
CA ARG A 87 -1.38 -1.13 -5.06
C ARG A 87 -2.31 -0.39 -6.02
N VAL A 88 -3.29 0.38 -5.51
CA VAL A 88 -4.14 1.21 -6.38
C VAL A 88 -3.30 2.24 -7.12
N LEU A 89 -2.48 3.01 -6.40
CA LEU A 89 -1.66 4.07 -6.99
C LEU A 89 -0.69 3.53 -8.04
N GLU A 90 0.00 2.43 -7.75
CA GLU A 90 0.93 1.80 -8.69
C GLU A 90 0.19 1.17 -9.89
N SER A 91 -1.03 0.63 -9.70
CA SER A 91 -1.85 0.14 -10.81
C SER A 91 -2.27 1.26 -11.77
N VAL A 92 -2.65 2.42 -11.23
CA VAL A 92 -2.94 3.61 -12.05
C VAL A 92 -1.70 4.08 -12.80
N ALA A 93 -0.55 4.14 -12.12
CA ALA A 93 0.72 4.57 -12.72
C ALA A 93 1.20 3.65 -13.85
N MET A 94 0.92 2.34 -13.77
CA MET A 94 1.30 1.37 -14.83
C MET A 94 0.47 1.53 -16.09
N ASN A 95 -0.80 1.86 -15.96
CA ASN A 95 -1.71 1.92 -17.10
C ASN A 95 -1.49 3.14 -18.00
N ASN A 96 -0.63 4.09 -17.62
CA ASN A 96 -0.37 5.35 -18.34
C ASN A 96 -1.64 6.09 -18.80
N GLN A 97 -2.79 5.73 -18.26
CA GLN A 97 -4.08 6.27 -18.64
C GLN A 97 -4.63 7.11 -17.49
N ILE A 98 -4.22 8.38 -17.46
CA ILE A 98 -4.77 9.44 -16.59
C ILE A 98 -6.31 9.49 -16.61
N LEU A 99 -6.92 8.83 -17.59
CA LEU A 99 -8.36 8.80 -17.77
C LEU A 99 -9.06 7.61 -17.10
N GLN A 100 -8.32 6.58 -16.67
CA GLN A 100 -8.93 5.39 -16.09
C GLN A 100 -9.00 5.50 -14.57
N THR A 101 -10.12 6.02 -14.10
CA THR A 101 -10.40 6.24 -12.66
C THR A 101 -10.82 4.98 -11.91
N SER A 102 -11.07 3.88 -12.62
CA SER A 102 -11.45 2.60 -12.03
C SER A 102 -11.08 1.45 -12.96
N GLY A 103 -10.92 0.26 -12.41
CA GLY A 103 -10.60 -0.92 -13.20
C GLY A 103 -10.27 -2.14 -12.35
N TRP A 104 -9.80 -3.18 -13.02
CA TRP A 104 -9.34 -4.39 -12.38
C TRP A 104 -7.82 -4.45 -12.37
N THR A 105 -7.23 -4.78 -11.22
CA THR A 105 -5.80 -4.96 -11.07
C THR A 105 -5.49 -6.35 -10.51
N ASN A 106 -4.50 -7.00 -11.09
CA ASN A 106 -3.83 -8.17 -10.53
C ASN A 106 -2.36 -7.87 -10.25
N LEU A 107 -2.02 -6.61 -10.02
CA LEU A 107 -0.66 -6.17 -9.77
C LEU A 107 -0.09 -6.89 -8.54
N PHE A 108 0.95 -7.68 -8.77
CA PHE A 108 1.77 -8.29 -7.75
C PHE A 108 3.10 -7.55 -7.65
N ILE A 109 3.28 -6.80 -6.57
CA ILE A 109 4.50 -6.04 -6.31
C ILE A 109 5.47 -6.94 -5.55
N TYR A 110 6.61 -7.26 -6.17
CA TYR A 110 7.70 -8.05 -5.58
C TYR A 110 9.07 -7.52 -6.06
N PRO A 111 10.16 -7.78 -5.31
CA PRO A 111 11.50 -7.30 -5.70
C PRO A 111 12.02 -7.99 -6.98
N PRO A 112 12.71 -7.24 -7.90
CA PRO A 112 12.85 -5.79 -7.88
C PRO A 112 11.59 -5.08 -8.43
N TYR A 113 11.15 -3.99 -7.82
CA TYR A 113 10.05 -3.18 -8.31
C TYR A 113 10.41 -1.69 -8.28
N ASN A 114 10.09 -0.96 -9.33
CA ASN A 114 10.31 0.48 -9.41
C ASN A 114 8.99 1.21 -9.17
N PHE A 115 8.81 1.75 -7.97
CA PHE A 115 7.64 2.52 -7.59
C PHE A 115 7.57 3.82 -8.39
N LYS A 116 6.43 4.10 -8.99
CA LYS A 116 6.23 5.29 -9.85
C LYS A 116 5.59 6.43 -9.09
N TYR A 117 4.55 6.14 -8.32
CA TYR A 117 3.79 7.15 -7.59
C TYR A 117 4.14 7.21 -6.10
N VAL A 118 4.33 6.06 -5.45
CA VAL A 118 4.49 5.99 -4.00
C VAL A 118 5.93 6.23 -3.57
N ASP A 119 6.15 7.25 -2.76
CA ASP A 119 7.47 7.62 -2.21
C ASP A 119 7.61 7.22 -0.73
N VAL A 120 6.49 7.10 -0.01
CA VAL A 120 6.44 6.73 1.41
C VAL A 120 5.29 5.77 1.64
N LEU A 121 5.51 4.73 2.41
CA LEU A 121 4.50 3.73 2.73
C LEU A 121 4.25 3.66 4.23
N VAL A 122 3.00 3.84 4.66
CA VAL A 122 2.54 3.53 6.01
C VAL A 122 1.74 2.25 5.96
N THR A 123 2.13 1.23 6.70
CA THR A 123 1.46 -0.08 6.66
C THR A 123 1.61 -0.84 7.98
N ASN A 124 0.65 -1.74 8.28
CA ASN A 124 0.77 -2.65 9.40
C ASN A 124 1.89 -3.69 9.19
N PHE A 125 2.30 -4.36 10.25
CA PHE A 125 3.18 -5.52 10.15
C PHE A 125 2.41 -6.73 9.61
N HIS A 126 2.92 -7.34 8.54
CA HIS A 126 2.25 -8.43 7.81
C HIS A 126 2.79 -9.81 8.17
N LEU A 127 1.99 -10.85 7.88
CA LEU A 127 2.38 -12.25 8.08
C LEU A 127 3.50 -12.69 7.12
N PRO A 128 4.37 -13.62 7.55
CA PRO A 128 5.27 -14.33 6.67
C PRO A 128 4.51 -15.03 5.52
N LYS A 129 5.19 -15.17 4.39
CA LYS A 129 4.67 -15.82 3.17
C LYS A 129 3.42 -15.15 2.57
N THR A 130 3.16 -13.87 2.86
CA THR A 130 2.05 -13.12 2.24
C THR A 130 2.55 -12.17 1.15
N THR A 131 1.68 -11.90 0.17
CA THR A 131 1.93 -10.91 -0.89
C THR A 131 2.17 -9.51 -0.31
N LEU A 132 1.60 -9.23 0.86
CA LEU A 132 1.74 -7.95 1.56
C LEU A 132 3.15 -7.78 2.13
N LEU A 133 3.74 -8.81 2.76
CA LEU A 133 5.13 -8.75 3.22
C LEU A 133 6.09 -8.61 2.04
N VAL A 134 5.79 -9.28 0.93
CA VAL A 134 6.59 -9.19 -0.29
C VAL A 134 6.58 -7.78 -0.87
N LEU A 135 5.42 -7.10 -0.88
CA LEU A 135 5.31 -5.69 -1.28
C LEU A 135 6.19 -4.81 -0.40
N VAL A 136 6.15 -5.00 0.91
CA VAL A 136 7.00 -4.23 1.84
C VAL A 136 8.48 -4.49 1.58
N CYS A 137 8.87 -5.74 1.31
CA CYS A 137 10.24 -6.09 0.91
C CYS A 137 10.64 -5.46 -0.44
N ALA A 138 9.72 -5.32 -1.37
CA ALA A 138 9.96 -4.61 -2.62
C ALA A 138 10.19 -3.11 -2.40
N PHE A 139 9.55 -2.53 -1.38
CA PHE A 139 9.65 -1.10 -1.06
C PHE A 139 10.95 -0.75 -0.34
N ALA A 140 11.34 -1.49 0.68
CA ALA A 140 12.45 -1.14 1.58
C ALA A 140 13.66 -2.09 1.52
N GLY A 141 13.59 -3.11 0.67
CA GLY A 141 14.60 -4.16 0.64
C GLY A 141 14.35 -5.25 1.71
N ARG A 142 14.59 -6.51 1.31
CA ARG A 142 14.27 -7.68 2.14
C ARG A 142 14.99 -7.68 3.49
N GLU A 143 16.29 -7.40 3.50
CA GLU A 143 17.09 -7.44 4.74
C GLU A 143 16.65 -6.37 5.74
N SER A 144 16.45 -5.14 5.28
CA SER A 144 15.99 -4.03 6.12
C SER A 144 14.63 -4.33 6.75
N VAL A 145 13.70 -4.88 5.95
CA VAL A 145 12.37 -5.26 6.43
C VAL A 145 12.44 -6.36 7.47
N LEU A 146 13.18 -7.44 7.22
CA LEU A 146 13.28 -8.55 8.16
C LEU A 146 13.94 -8.11 9.48
N ASN A 147 14.97 -7.26 9.42
CA ASN A 147 15.59 -6.70 10.62
C ASN A 147 14.62 -5.82 11.42
N ALA A 148 13.86 -4.95 10.74
CA ALA A 148 12.83 -4.13 11.37
C ALA A 148 11.74 -4.99 12.06
N TYR A 149 11.36 -6.10 11.44
CA TYR A 149 10.38 -7.05 12.01
C TYR A 149 10.91 -7.75 13.26
N GLU A 150 12.18 -8.18 13.26
CA GLU A 150 12.79 -8.77 14.46
C GLU A 150 12.90 -7.74 15.59
N ILE A 151 13.27 -6.50 15.30
CA ILE A 151 13.30 -5.42 16.29
C ILE A 151 11.90 -5.15 16.84
N ALA A 152 10.89 -5.06 15.98
CA ALA A 152 9.50 -4.84 16.38
C ALA A 152 9.00 -5.97 17.28
N LYS A 153 9.26 -7.23 16.91
CA LYS A 153 8.91 -8.41 17.70
C LYS A 153 9.55 -8.36 19.10
N ASN A 154 10.84 -8.06 19.16
CA ASN A 154 11.60 -8.00 20.42
C ASN A 154 11.16 -6.84 21.33
N LYS A 155 10.60 -5.77 20.73
CA LYS A 155 10.03 -4.63 21.45
C LYS A 155 8.55 -4.78 21.79
N GLY A 156 7.92 -5.92 21.46
CA GLY A 156 6.53 -6.20 21.78
C GLY A 156 5.51 -5.46 20.91
N TYR A 157 5.89 -5.02 19.70
CA TYR A 157 4.93 -4.48 18.74
C TYR A 157 3.92 -5.54 18.34
N ARG A 158 2.69 -5.11 18.14
CA ARG A 158 1.59 -5.99 17.71
C ARG A 158 1.57 -6.09 16.20
N PHE A 159 1.25 -7.27 15.72
CA PHE A 159 1.22 -7.59 14.30
C PHE A 159 -0.22 -7.73 13.80
N PHE A 160 -0.41 -7.75 12.48
CA PHE A 160 -1.66 -7.89 11.73
C PHE A 160 -2.64 -6.72 11.82
N SER A 161 -3.93 -7.02 11.59
CA SER A 161 -4.98 -6.03 11.38
C SER A 161 -5.23 -5.09 12.56
N TYR A 162 -5.05 -5.58 13.78
CA TYR A 162 -5.19 -4.79 15.02
C TYR A 162 -3.84 -4.44 15.64
N GLY A 163 -2.78 -4.64 14.87
CA GLY A 163 -1.41 -4.38 15.29
C GLY A 163 -0.98 -2.95 15.04
N ASP A 164 0.29 -2.73 15.36
CA ASP A 164 0.94 -1.46 15.14
C ASP A 164 1.29 -1.28 13.66
N CYS A 165 1.66 -0.08 13.26
CA CYS A 165 2.10 0.23 11.90
C CYS A 165 3.52 0.75 11.88
N MET A 166 4.12 0.70 10.70
CA MET A 166 5.41 1.30 10.39
C MET A 166 5.27 2.30 9.26
N MET A 167 6.12 3.30 9.27
CA MET A 167 6.30 4.25 8.17
C MET A 167 7.66 3.98 7.53
N ILE A 168 7.67 3.80 6.22
CA ILE A 168 8.85 3.49 5.42
C ILE A 168 9.10 4.67 4.48
N ILE A 169 10.31 5.21 4.51
CA ILE A 169 10.71 6.43 3.81
C ILE A 169 11.81 6.10 2.80
#